data_5af5d4ca63548600d7209961785d8b4c
#
_entry.id   5af5d4ca63548600d7209961785d8b4c
#
_cell.length_a   1.000
_cell.length_b   1.000
_cell.length_c   1.000
_cell.angle_alpha   90.00
_cell.angle_beta   90.00
_cell.angle_gamma   90.00
#
_symmetry.space_group_name_H-M   'P 1'
#
loop_
_entity.id
_entity.type
_entity.pdbx_description
1 polymer ?
#
loop_
_entity_poly.entity_id
_entity_poly.type
_entity_poly.pdbx_seq_one_letter_code
_entity_poly.pdbx_strand_id
1 'polypeptide(L)'
;QHVKKAFGEKVLFNDLNFMLPPNGIVGVIGPNGAGKTTLFRLIMGLDNADGGTFEVGETVKLAYVDQQHKDIDPAKSVYDVIAQGNETLRLGGRDVNARAYISRFNFSGTDQNKLCGVLSGGERNRLQLALALKQEGNVLLLDEPTNDIDVNTLRALEEGLETFAGCAVVISHDRWFLDRICTHILAFEGNGEVFFFEGSYSEYEINKAHRLGTDAEIKKGRYRKLMED
;
A
#
# COMPACT_ATOMS: atom_id res chain seq x y z
N GLN A 1 16.66 -3.09 -12.31
CA GLN A 1 16.88 -4.37 -13.00
C GLN A 1 17.93 -5.17 -12.27
N HIS A 2 17.76 -6.49 -12.16
CA HIS A 2 18.69 -7.43 -11.54
C HIS A 2 19.12 -7.03 -10.12
N VAL A 3 18.20 -6.46 -9.35
CA VAL A 3 18.50 -5.92 -8.01
C VAL A 3 18.69 -7.07 -7.03
N LYS A 4 19.77 -6.97 -6.25
CA LYS A 4 20.17 -7.94 -5.23
C LYS A 4 20.21 -7.26 -3.87
N LYS A 5 19.74 -7.97 -2.84
CA LYS A 5 19.83 -7.52 -1.45
C LYS A 5 19.93 -8.71 -0.50
N ALA A 6 20.87 -8.65 0.42
CA ALA A 6 21.05 -9.61 1.50
C ALA A 6 21.46 -8.90 2.80
N PHE A 7 21.20 -9.53 3.93
CA PHE A 7 21.72 -9.14 5.24
C PHE A 7 22.46 -10.32 5.84
N GLY A 8 23.79 -10.26 5.82
CA GLY A 8 24.65 -11.38 6.19
C GLY A 8 24.38 -12.59 5.27
N GLU A 9 24.09 -13.74 5.86
CA GLU A 9 23.76 -14.96 5.10
C GLU A 9 22.31 -15.01 4.58
N LYS A 10 21.44 -14.09 5.04
CA LYS A 10 20.04 -14.05 4.65
C LYS A 10 19.87 -13.27 3.37
N VAL A 11 19.63 -13.98 2.26
CA VAL A 11 19.28 -13.40 0.98
C VAL A 11 17.80 -13.01 0.98
N LEU A 12 17.50 -11.74 0.69
CA LEU A 12 16.14 -11.27 0.55
C LEU A 12 15.62 -11.44 -0.89
N PHE A 13 16.44 -11.03 -1.87
CA PHE A 13 16.20 -11.25 -3.30
C PHE A 13 17.51 -11.25 -4.08
N ASN A 14 17.58 -12.15 -5.08
CA ASN A 14 18.77 -12.39 -5.88
C ASN A 14 18.73 -11.71 -7.25
N ASP A 15 17.53 -11.56 -7.81
CA ASP A 15 17.32 -11.08 -9.17
C ASP A 15 15.95 -10.41 -9.29
N LEU A 16 15.77 -9.33 -8.54
CA LEU A 16 14.52 -8.58 -8.56
C LEU A 16 14.45 -7.71 -9.81
N ASN A 17 13.48 -8.02 -10.65
CA ASN A 17 13.15 -7.26 -11.85
C ASN A 17 11.70 -6.87 -11.85
N PHE A 18 11.41 -5.58 -11.84
CA PHE A 18 10.07 -5.06 -12.04
C PHE A 18 10.12 -3.60 -12.52
N MET A 19 9.02 -3.15 -13.06
CA MET A 19 8.78 -1.75 -13.41
C MET A 19 7.41 -1.36 -12.88
N LEU A 20 7.32 -0.22 -12.20
CA LEU A 20 6.05 0.27 -11.71
C LEU A 20 5.15 0.68 -12.88
N PRO A 21 3.97 0.09 -13.02
CA PRO A 21 3.07 0.40 -14.14
C PRO A 21 2.46 1.79 -13.96
N PRO A 22 2.35 2.60 -15.01
CA PRO A 22 1.61 3.87 -14.95
C PRO A 22 0.16 3.62 -14.50
N ASN A 23 -0.30 4.39 -13.50
CA ASN A 23 -1.65 4.27 -12.93
C ASN A 23 -2.01 2.87 -12.41
N GLY A 24 -1.01 2.03 -12.14
CA GLY A 24 -1.21 0.69 -11.59
C GLY A 24 -1.17 0.69 -10.06
N ILE A 25 -1.73 -0.37 -9.48
CA ILE A 25 -1.67 -0.66 -8.05
C ILE A 25 -0.96 -2.00 -7.88
N VAL A 26 0.24 -1.95 -7.30
CA VAL A 26 1.09 -3.13 -7.07
C VAL A 26 0.94 -3.60 -5.63
N GLY A 27 0.37 -4.79 -5.44
CA GLY A 27 0.32 -5.45 -4.15
C GLY A 27 1.62 -6.22 -3.88
N VAL A 28 2.30 -5.91 -2.79
CA VAL A 28 3.51 -6.62 -2.35
C VAL A 28 3.14 -7.63 -1.29
N ILE A 29 3.37 -8.90 -1.59
CA ILE A 29 3.00 -10.03 -0.73
C ILE A 29 4.20 -10.90 -0.40
N GLY A 30 4.08 -11.63 0.69
CA GLY A 30 5.10 -12.59 1.13
C GLY A 30 5.15 -12.70 2.65
N PRO A 31 5.92 -13.67 3.18
CA PRO A 31 6.05 -13.86 4.61
C PRO A 31 6.75 -12.69 5.29
N ASN A 32 6.56 -12.57 6.60
CA ASN A 32 7.29 -11.59 7.41
C ASN A 32 8.79 -11.82 7.31
N GLY A 33 9.56 -10.72 7.19
CA GLY A 33 11.00 -10.78 7.03
C GLY A 33 11.49 -11.24 5.66
N ALA A 34 10.63 -11.31 4.65
CA ALA A 34 11.00 -11.64 3.27
C ALA A 34 11.72 -10.51 2.53
N GLY A 35 11.65 -9.27 3.04
CA GLY A 35 12.30 -8.11 2.43
C GLY A 35 11.34 -7.07 1.85
N LYS A 36 10.04 -7.16 2.12
CA LYS A 36 9.03 -6.22 1.61
C LYS A 36 9.32 -4.78 2.05
N THR A 37 9.52 -4.54 3.33
CA THR A 37 9.88 -3.20 3.86
C THR A 37 11.26 -2.76 3.36
N THR A 38 12.21 -3.68 3.18
CA THR A 38 13.51 -3.37 2.59
C THR A 38 13.37 -2.86 1.16
N LEU A 39 12.47 -3.46 0.38
CA LEU A 39 12.15 -2.94 -0.96
C LEU A 39 11.69 -1.47 -0.91
N PHE A 40 10.79 -1.13 0.02
CA PHE A 40 10.35 0.27 0.19
C PHE A 40 11.52 1.20 0.55
N ARG A 41 12.41 0.76 1.44
CA ARG A 41 13.61 1.53 1.80
C ARG A 41 14.53 1.77 0.61
N LEU A 42 14.69 0.78 -0.27
CA LEU A 42 15.43 0.92 -1.52
C LEU A 42 14.76 1.93 -2.47
N ILE A 43 13.44 1.86 -2.63
CA ILE A 43 12.68 2.81 -3.47
C ILE A 43 12.83 4.24 -2.94
N MET A 44 12.83 4.43 -1.63
CA MET A 44 13.01 5.73 -0.97
C MET A 44 14.47 6.22 -0.95
N GLY A 45 15.42 5.40 -1.39
CA GLY A 45 16.84 5.73 -1.29
C GLY A 45 17.41 5.73 0.12
N LEU A 46 16.72 5.10 1.08
CA LEU A 46 17.15 4.97 2.48
C LEU A 46 18.09 3.77 2.70
N ASP A 47 18.20 2.91 1.72
CA ASP A 47 19.07 1.74 1.70
C ASP A 47 19.66 1.58 0.29
N ASN A 48 20.75 0.82 0.20
CA ASN A 48 21.43 0.56 -1.06
C ASN A 48 21.28 -0.90 -1.46
N ALA A 49 21.10 -1.16 -2.75
CA ALA A 49 21.18 -2.50 -3.31
C ALA A 49 22.62 -3.01 -3.26
N ASP A 50 22.79 -4.32 -3.07
CA ASP A 50 24.11 -4.95 -3.09
C ASP A 50 24.60 -5.23 -4.52
N GLY A 51 23.67 -5.18 -5.49
CA GLY A 51 23.95 -5.31 -6.91
C GLY A 51 22.73 -4.99 -7.76
N GLY A 52 22.93 -4.87 -9.07
CA GLY A 52 21.91 -4.47 -10.02
C GLY A 52 21.77 -2.94 -10.14
N THR A 53 20.78 -2.51 -10.93
CA THR A 53 20.45 -1.10 -11.14
C THR A 53 19.05 -0.81 -10.61
N PHE A 54 18.94 0.28 -9.86
CA PHE A 54 17.68 0.80 -9.36
C PHE A 54 17.54 2.26 -9.83
N GLU A 55 16.65 2.47 -10.77
CA GLU A 55 16.42 3.80 -11.34
C GLU A 55 15.09 4.36 -10.84
N VAL A 56 15.15 5.51 -10.22
CA VAL A 56 13.98 6.32 -9.88
C VAL A 56 13.98 7.51 -10.82
N GLY A 57 12.94 7.64 -11.63
CA GLY A 57 12.83 8.73 -12.59
C GLY A 57 12.87 10.11 -11.92
N GLU A 58 13.47 11.11 -12.58
CA GLU A 58 13.61 12.47 -12.05
C GLU A 58 12.27 13.14 -11.71
N THR A 59 11.18 12.71 -12.35
CA THR A 59 9.83 13.23 -12.12
C THR A 59 9.07 12.50 -11.00
N VAL A 60 9.67 11.48 -10.39
CA VAL A 60 9.03 10.69 -9.33
C VAL A 60 8.99 11.50 -8.05
N LYS A 61 7.76 11.71 -7.56
CA LYS A 61 7.47 12.27 -6.23
C LYS A 61 6.89 11.17 -5.38
N LEU A 62 7.68 10.69 -4.41
CA LEU A 62 7.28 9.63 -3.50
C LEU A 62 6.46 10.19 -2.36
N ALA A 63 5.30 9.58 -2.09
CA ALA A 63 4.56 9.72 -0.86
C ALA A 63 4.61 8.38 -0.11
N TYR A 64 5.09 8.40 1.13
CA TYR A 64 5.24 7.20 1.95
C TYR A 64 4.43 7.32 3.23
N VAL A 65 3.66 6.29 3.50
CA VAL A 65 2.92 6.14 4.77
C VAL A 65 3.45 4.92 5.50
N ASP A 66 4.09 5.16 6.62
CA ASP A 66 4.45 4.11 7.58
C ASP A 66 3.64 4.25 8.87
N GLN A 67 3.78 3.26 9.74
CA GLN A 67 3.14 3.27 11.05
C GLN A 67 3.81 4.21 12.07
N GLN A 68 4.90 4.90 11.72
CA GLN A 68 5.73 5.66 12.69
C GLN A 68 5.36 7.15 12.86
N HIS A 69 4.39 7.69 12.11
CA HIS A 69 3.67 8.96 12.35
C HIS A 69 4.51 10.18 12.74
N LYS A 70 5.72 10.38 12.20
CA LYS A 70 6.71 11.31 12.76
C LYS A 70 6.52 12.81 12.44
N ASP A 71 5.71 13.15 11.43
CA ASP A 71 5.72 14.52 10.87
C ASP A 71 4.44 15.34 11.05
N ILE A 72 3.52 14.91 11.92
CA ILE A 72 2.28 15.66 12.18
C ILE A 72 2.46 16.57 13.38
N ASP A 73 2.27 17.89 13.19
CA ASP A 73 2.32 18.88 14.26
C ASP A 73 1.20 18.59 15.29
N PRO A 74 1.55 18.23 16.54
CA PRO A 74 0.59 17.87 17.57
C PRO A 74 -0.32 19.02 18.01
N ALA A 75 0.10 20.27 17.76
CA ALA A 75 -0.65 21.47 18.15
C ALA A 75 -1.71 21.90 17.13
N LYS A 76 -1.72 21.30 15.93
CA LYS A 76 -2.71 21.57 14.90
C LYS A 76 -3.89 20.63 15.01
N SER A 77 -5.07 21.10 14.56
CA SER A 77 -6.24 20.23 14.42
C SER A 77 -6.11 19.31 13.19
N VAL A 78 -6.89 18.22 13.18
CA VAL A 78 -7.02 17.34 11.99
C VAL A 78 -7.39 18.16 10.77
N TYR A 79 -8.33 19.09 10.91
CA TYR A 79 -8.74 19.97 9.81
C TYR A 79 -7.58 20.84 9.31
N ASP A 80 -6.86 21.51 10.22
CA ASP A 80 -5.77 22.40 9.83
C ASP A 80 -4.64 21.69 9.11
N VAL A 81 -4.32 20.46 9.55
CA VAL A 81 -3.26 19.64 8.94
C VAL A 81 -3.65 19.21 7.51
N ILE A 82 -4.91 18.84 7.29
CA ILE A 82 -5.39 18.40 5.97
C ILE A 82 -5.71 19.60 5.07
N ALA A 83 -6.48 20.56 5.58
CA ALA A 83 -6.96 21.69 4.79
C ALA A 83 -5.87 22.72 4.46
N GLN A 84 -4.91 22.91 5.38
CA GLN A 84 -3.80 23.87 5.21
C GLN A 84 -4.28 25.29 4.81
N GLY A 85 -5.40 25.71 5.40
CA GLY A 85 -6.01 27.00 5.14
C GLY A 85 -6.94 27.05 3.90
N ASN A 86 -7.14 25.92 3.22
CA ASN A 86 -8.01 25.83 2.05
C ASN A 86 -9.31 25.12 2.39
N GLU A 87 -10.45 25.72 2.05
CA GLU A 87 -11.76 25.06 2.21
C GLU A 87 -11.99 23.97 1.16
N THR A 88 -11.28 24.04 0.04
CA THR A 88 -11.38 23.12 -1.08
C THR A 88 -10.02 22.48 -1.37
N LEU A 89 -10.02 21.17 -1.56
CA LEU A 89 -8.84 20.38 -1.92
C LEU A 89 -8.95 19.95 -3.38
N ARG A 90 -7.84 19.97 -4.09
CA ARG A 90 -7.78 19.44 -5.46
C ARG A 90 -7.29 18.00 -5.45
N LEU A 91 -8.15 17.07 -5.85
CA LEU A 91 -7.88 15.64 -5.83
C LEU A 91 -8.18 15.04 -7.21
N GLY A 92 -7.17 14.50 -7.88
CA GLY A 92 -7.34 13.90 -9.20
C GLY A 92 -7.98 14.85 -10.23
N GLY A 93 -7.67 16.15 -10.15
CA GLY A 93 -8.23 17.17 -11.03
C GLY A 93 -9.63 17.68 -10.66
N ARG A 94 -10.22 17.19 -9.56
CA ARG A 94 -11.53 17.60 -9.04
C ARG A 94 -11.39 18.40 -7.76
N ASP A 95 -12.25 19.40 -7.60
CA ASP A 95 -12.33 20.17 -6.36
C ASP A 95 -13.28 19.48 -5.38
N VAL A 96 -12.78 19.19 -4.18
CA VAL A 96 -13.50 18.51 -3.11
C VAL A 96 -13.45 19.36 -1.85
N ASN A 97 -14.61 19.56 -1.18
CA ASN A 97 -14.65 20.25 0.09
C ASN A 97 -13.79 19.52 1.14
N ALA A 98 -12.92 20.25 1.85
CA ALA A 98 -11.96 19.69 2.80
C ALA A 98 -12.65 18.91 3.94
N ARG A 99 -13.74 19.44 4.50
CA ARG A 99 -14.49 18.76 5.57
C ARG A 99 -15.16 17.49 5.09
N ALA A 100 -15.71 17.49 3.87
CA ALA A 100 -16.30 16.31 3.25
C ALA A 100 -15.23 15.23 2.99
N TYR A 101 -14.05 15.63 2.52
CA TYR A 101 -12.92 14.72 2.35
C TYR A 101 -12.49 14.07 3.67
N ILE A 102 -12.29 14.87 4.71
CA ILE A 102 -11.87 14.41 6.04
C ILE A 102 -12.92 13.45 6.64
N SER A 103 -14.20 13.70 6.41
CA SER A 103 -15.28 12.83 6.88
C SER A 103 -15.22 11.41 6.32
N ARG A 104 -14.66 11.22 5.11
CA ARG A 104 -14.47 9.88 4.51
C ARG A 104 -13.52 9.00 5.34
N PHE A 105 -12.58 9.62 6.07
CA PHE A 105 -11.64 8.94 6.95
C PHE A 105 -12.15 8.83 8.39
N ASN A 106 -13.46 8.85 8.55
CA ASN A 106 -14.14 8.68 9.85
C ASN A 106 -13.79 9.74 10.89
N PHE A 107 -13.56 10.99 10.44
CA PHE A 107 -13.49 12.19 11.28
C PHE A 107 -14.75 13.03 11.02
N SER A 108 -15.77 12.86 11.83
CA SER A 108 -17.03 13.58 11.68
C SER A 108 -17.10 14.80 12.58
N GLY A 109 -17.80 15.84 12.13
CA GLY A 109 -18.18 16.99 12.95
C GLY A 109 -17.04 17.55 13.82
N THR A 110 -17.16 17.39 15.14
CA THR A 110 -16.21 17.90 16.13
C THR A 110 -14.87 17.18 16.13
N ASP A 111 -14.80 15.94 15.63
CA ASP A 111 -13.56 15.17 15.58
C ASP A 111 -12.51 15.83 14.69
N GLN A 112 -12.96 16.57 13.67
CA GLN A 112 -12.06 17.31 12.78
C GLN A 112 -11.33 18.45 13.49
N ASN A 113 -11.83 18.91 14.63
CA ASN A 113 -11.23 19.97 15.43
C ASN A 113 -10.32 19.41 16.54
N LYS A 114 -10.22 18.08 16.71
CA LYS A 114 -9.28 17.48 17.65
C LYS A 114 -7.85 17.83 17.28
N LEU A 115 -7.03 18.15 18.29
CA LEU A 115 -5.60 18.34 18.10
C LEU A 115 -4.92 17.00 17.76
N CYS A 116 -3.98 17.03 16.85
CA CYS A 116 -3.29 15.81 16.41
C CYS A 116 -2.52 15.13 17.53
N GLY A 117 -2.10 15.89 18.55
CA GLY A 117 -1.40 15.35 19.72
C GLY A 117 -2.24 14.43 20.61
N VAL A 118 -3.58 14.56 20.58
CA VAL A 118 -4.48 13.74 21.40
C VAL A 118 -5.13 12.58 20.67
N LEU A 119 -4.80 12.40 19.38
CA LEU A 119 -5.35 11.33 18.56
C LEU A 119 -4.87 9.95 19.04
N SER A 120 -5.76 8.97 19.02
CA SER A 120 -5.42 7.56 19.19
C SER A 120 -4.54 7.06 18.05
N GLY A 121 -3.92 5.89 18.20
CA GLY A 121 -3.14 5.27 17.13
C GLY A 121 -3.94 5.05 15.85
N GLY A 122 -5.18 4.55 15.94
CA GLY A 122 -6.07 4.37 14.80
C GLY A 122 -6.47 5.70 14.14
N GLU A 123 -6.76 6.74 14.92
CA GLU A 123 -7.05 8.07 14.39
C GLU A 123 -5.84 8.68 13.68
N ARG A 124 -4.63 8.50 14.21
CA ARG A 124 -3.40 8.94 13.53
C ARG A 124 -3.17 8.21 12.22
N ASN A 125 -3.42 6.90 12.18
CA ASN A 125 -3.31 6.12 10.95
C ASN A 125 -4.28 6.64 9.87
N ARG A 126 -5.54 6.88 10.23
CA ARG A 126 -6.53 7.47 9.31
C ARG A 126 -6.13 8.85 8.79
N LEU A 127 -5.61 9.70 9.67
CA LEU A 127 -5.11 11.02 9.29
C LEU A 127 -3.96 10.93 8.29
N GLN A 128 -3.03 10.01 8.51
CA GLN A 128 -1.91 9.82 7.59
C GLN A 128 -2.33 9.29 6.24
N LEU A 129 -3.27 8.34 6.19
CA LEU A 129 -3.86 7.88 4.94
C LEU A 129 -4.52 9.05 4.18
N ALA A 130 -5.28 9.89 4.88
CA ALA A 130 -5.89 11.07 4.29
C ALA A 130 -4.86 12.06 3.73
N LEU A 131 -3.76 12.27 4.44
CA LEU A 131 -2.66 13.14 3.98
C LEU A 131 -1.96 12.56 2.75
N ALA A 132 -1.65 11.27 2.76
CA ALA A 132 -0.95 10.63 1.66
C ALA A 132 -1.76 10.63 0.36
N LEU A 133 -3.06 10.32 0.45
CA LEU A 133 -3.95 10.31 -0.71
C LEU A 133 -4.25 11.72 -1.26
N LYS A 134 -4.09 12.74 -0.42
CA LYS A 134 -4.19 14.15 -0.84
C LYS A 134 -2.93 14.64 -1.54
N GLN A 135 -1.77 14.08 -1.26
CA GLN A 135 -0.50 14.58 -1.82
C GLN A 135 -0.49 14.45 -3.34
N GLU A 136 0.08 15.45 -4.00
CA GLU A 136 0.36 15.43 -5.45
C GLU A 136 1.61 14.59 -5.78
N GLY A 137 1.74 13.43 -5.15
CA GLY A 137 2.75 12.44 -5.51
C GLY A 137 2.30 11.65 -6.73
N ASN A 138 3.25 11.07 -7.45
CA ASN A 138 2.95 10.15 -8.55
C ASN A 138 3.34 8.69 -8.22
N VAL A 139 3.97 8.47 -7.08
CA VAL A 139 4.21 7.14 -6.51
C VAL A 139 3.85 7.15 -5.02
N LEU A 140 2.91 6.32 -4.66
CA LEU A 140 2.42 6.17 -3.29
C LEU A 140 2.86 4.83 -2.72
N LEU A 141 3.56 4.85 -1.59
CA LEU A 141 4.00 3.66 -0.88
C LEU A 141 3.20 3.52 0.42
N LEU A 142 2.48 2.42 0.56
CA LEU A 142 1.67 2.10 1.74
C LEU A 142 2.16 0.80 2.39
N ASP A 143 2.56 0.86 3.64
CA ASP A 143 2.98 -0.31 4.41
C ASP A 143 1.89 -0.70 5.41
N GLU A 144 1.23 -1.84 5.14
CA GLU A 144 0.13 -2.41 5.93
C GLU A 144 -1.01 -1.40 6.25
N PRO A 145 -1.56 -0.69 5.24
CA PRO A 145 -2.52 0.39 5.47
C PRO A 145 -3.86 -0.10 6.00
N THR A 146 -4.16 -1.39 5.90
CA THR A 146 -5.44 -1.98 6.34
C THR A 146 -5.42 -2.48 7.78
N ASN A 147 -4.27 -2.41 8.47
CA ASN A 147 -4.20 -2.81 9.87
C ASN A 147 -5.00 -1.86 10.75
N ASP A 148 -5.89 -2.42 11.58
CA ASP A 148 -6.67 -1.71 12.60
C ASP A 148 -7.52 -0.54 12.06
N ILE A 149 -7.96 -0.58 10.80
CA ILE A 149 -8.86 0.42 10.22
C ILE A 149 -10.32 -0.04 10.22
N ASP A 150 -11.21 0.93 10.34
CA ASP A 150 -12.65 0.70 10.23
C ASP A 150 -13.11 0.62 8.76
N VAL A 151 -14.34 0.13 8.56
CA VAL A 151 -14.91 -0.09 7.21
C VAL A 151 -15.01 1.20 6.40
N ASN A 152 -15.30 2.33 7.03
CA ASN A 152 -15.43 3.60 6.30
C ASN A 152 -14.08 4.07 5.80
N THR A 153 -13.04 3.96 6.65
CA THR A 153 -11.67 4.28 6.27
C THR A 153 -11.15 3.33 5.18
N LEU A 154 -11.48 2.04 5.25
CA LEU A 154 -11.14 1.08 4.20
C LEU A 154 -11.74 1.48 2.85
N ARG A 155 -13.02 1.86 2.82
CA ARG A 155 -13.68 2.35 1.60
C ARG A 155 -13.02 3.63 1.06
N ALA A 156 -12.71 4.58 1.95
CA ALA A 156 -12.03 5.81 1.55
C ALA A 156 -10.64 5.53 0.97
N LEU A 157 -9.91 4.56 1.52
CA LEU A 157 -8.62 4.11 1.01
C LEU A 157 -8.78 3.49 -0.39
N GLU A 158 -9.73 2.59 -0.58
CA GLU A 158 -10.01 1.95 -1.87
C GLU A 158 -10.37 3.00 -2.95
N GLU A 159 -11.32 3.89 -2.66
CA GLU A 159 -11.69 4.98 -3.56
C GLU A 159 -10.52 5.92 -3.89
N GLY A 160 -9.71 6.24 -2.87
CA GLY A 160 -8.53 7.08 -3.03
C GLY A 160 -7.48 6.43 -3.92
N LEU A 161 -7.26 5.13 -3.80
CA LEU A 161 -6.33 4.37 -4.64
C LEU A 161 -6.82 4.23 -6.09
N GLU A 162 -8.11 3.97 -6.29
CA GLU A 162 -8.72 3.88 -7.63
C GLU A 162 -8.62 5.21 -8.41
N THR A 163 -8.70 6.32 -7.71
CA THR A 163 -8.65 7.66 -8.31
C THR A 163 -7.27 8.30 -8.28
N PHE A 164 -6.28 7.64 -7.71
CA PHE A 164 -4.93 8.15 -7.60
C PHE A 164 -4.26 8.26 -8.98
N ALA A 165 -3.79 9.47 -9.32
CA ALA A 165 -3.16 9.76 -10.61
C ALA A 165 -1.68 9.38 -10.60
N GLY A 166 -1.36 8.11 -10.41
CA GLY A 166 0.00 7.61 -10.33
C GLY A 166 0.03 6.13 -10.03
N CYS A 167 1.19 5.61 -9.65
CA CYS A 167 1.34 4.23 -9.22
C CYS A 167 1.29 4.14 -7.69
N ALA A 168 0.53 3.19 -7.17
CA ALA A 168 0.56 2.83 -5.76
C ALA A 168 1.23 1.48 -5.56
N VAL A 169 2.05 1.38 -4.51
CA VAL A 169 2.67 0.12 -4.09
C VAL A 169 2.24 -0.14 -2.65
N VAL A 170 1.57 -1.26 -2.43
CA VAL A 170 0.92 -1.56 -1.15
C VAL A 170 1.43 -2.89 -0.61
N ILE A 171 2.08 -2.86 0.55
CA ILE A 171 2.35 -4.07 1.32
C ILE A 171 1.11 -4.38 2.15
N SER A 172 0.51 -5.54 2.00
CA SER A 172 -0.63 -5.98 2.81
C SER A 172 -0.70 -7.50 2.91
N HIS A 173 -1.26 -7.98 4.02
CA HIS A 173 -1.66 -9.37 4.22
C HIS A 173 -3.17 -9.57 4.03
N ASP A 174 -3.93 -8.50 3.80
CA ASP A 174 -5.36 -8.57 3.53
C ASP A 174 -5.63 -8.97 2.08
N ARG A 175 -5.92 -10.25 1.89
CA ARG A 175 -6.16 -10.84 0.55
C ARG A 175 -7.37 -10.25 -0.15
N TRP A 176 -8.43 -9.94 0.60
CA TRP A 176 -9.65 -9.35 0.05
C TRP A 176 -9.43 -7.94 -0.46
N PHE A 177 -8.69 -7.15 0.31
CA PHE A 177 -8.30 -5.81 -0.09
C PHE A 177 -7.42 -5.86 -1.35
N LEU A 178 -6.38 -6.69 -1.36
CA LEU A 178 -5.49 -6.85 -2.50
C LEU A 178 -6.24 -7.32 -3.76
N ASP A 179 -7.17 -8.24 -3.62
CA ASP A 179 -7.93 -8.77 -4.75
C ASP A 179 -8.83 -7.72 -5.40
N ARG A 180 -9.39 -6.80 -4.59
CA ARG A 180 -10.24 -5.72 -5.08
C ARG A 180 -9.48 -4.60 -5.79
N ILE A 181 -8.28 -4.26 -5.33
CA ILE A 181 -7.59 -3.05 -5.78
C ILE A 181 -6.38 -3.29 -6.68
N CYS A 182 -5.67 -4.41 -6.54
CA CYS A 182 -4.41 -4.62 -7.24
C CYS A 182 -4.60 -4.93 -8.72
N THR A 183 -3.78 -4.26 -9.53
CA THR A 183 -3.60 -4.56 -10.96
C THR A 183 -2.40 -5.47 -11.20
N HIS A 184 -1.45 -5.47 -10.26
CA HIS A 184 -0.23 -6.27 -10.30
C HIS A 184 0.09 -6.80 -8.91
N ILE A 185 0.78 -7.93 -8.86
CA ILE A 185 1.28 -8.54 -7.63
C ILE A 185 2.79 -8.70 -7.71
N LEU A 186 3.50 -8.26 -6.69
CA LEU A 186 4.92 -8.53 -6.47
C LEU A 186 5.04 -9.51 -5.31
N ALA A 187 5.27 -10.78 -5.61
CA ALA A 187 5.26 -11.86 -4.65
C ALA A 187 6.67 -12.29 -4.24
N PHE A 188 6.99 -12.17 -2.96
CA PHE A 188 8.17 -12.77 -2.36
C PHE A 188 7.86 -14.24 -2.04
N GLU A 189 8.32 -15.13 -2.90
CA GLU A 189 7.95 -16.57 -2.85
C GLU A 189 8.88 -17.41 -1.98
N GLY A 190 9.92 -16.81 -1.40
CA GLY A 190 10.93 -17.46 -0.56
C GLY A 190 12.24 -17.72 -1.32
N ASN A 191 13.29 -18.10 -0.59
CA ASN A 191 14.62 -18.41 -1.15
C ASN A 191 15.24 -17.30 -2.01
N GLY A 192 14.85 -16.03 -1.79
CA GLY A 192 15.30 -14.90 -2.59
C GLY A 192 14.60 -14.76 -3.95
N GLU A 193 13.58 -15.56 -4.19
CA GLU A 193 12.77 -15.47 -5.41
C GLU A 193 11.64 -14.46 -5.24
N VAL A 194 11.51 -13.56 -6.20
CA VAL A 194 10.43 -12.56 -6.29
C VAL A 194 9.81 -12.63 -7.67
N PHE A 195 8.50 -12.80 -7.71
CA PHE A 195 7.73 -12.94 -8.93
C PHE A 195 6.82 -11.73 -9.15
N PHE A 196 6.92 -11.09 -10.30
CA PHE A 196 6.06 -9.97 -10.70
C PHE A 196 4.97 -10.48 -11.65
N PHE A 197 3.72 -10.26 -11.27
CA PHE A 197 2.55 -10.76 -11.98
C PHE A 197 1.59 -9.63 -12.32
N GLU A 198 1.12 -9.58 -13.56
CA GLU A 198 0.05 -8.68 -14.00
C GLU A 198 -1.30 -9.37 -13.81
N GLY A 199 -2.13 -8.83 -12.92
CA GLY A 199 -3.44 -9.36 -12.57
C GLY A 199 -3.78 -9.15 -11.10
N SER A 200 -4.96 -9.63 -10.71
CA SER A 200 -5.45 -9.59 -9.32
C SER A 200 -4.75 -10.61 -8.42
N TYR A 201 -5.00 -10.52 -7.13
CA TYR A 201 -4.49 -11.49 -6.16
C TYR A 201 -4.99 -12.92 -6.45
N SER A 202 -6.27 -13.09 -6.76
CA SER A 202 -6.86 -14.41 -7.10
C SER A 202 -6.25 -15.00 -8.37
N GLU A 203 -6.02 -14.18 -9.39
CA GLU A 203 -5.37 -14.60 -10.63
C GLU A 203 -3.92 -15.02 -10.40
N TYR A 204 -3.20 -14.29 -9.52
CA TYR A 204 -1.86 -14.67 -9.10
C TYR A 204 -1.85 -16.04 -8.40
N GLU A 205 -2.77 -16.31 -7.48
CA GLU A 205 -2.84 -17.60 -6.78
C GLU A 205 -3.07 -18.77 -7.76
N ILE A 206 -3.93 -18.57 -8.75
CA ILE A 206 -4.15 -19.57 -9.82
C ILE A 206 -2.87 -19.78 -10.62
N ASN A 207 -2.22 -18.70 -11.05
CA ASN A 207 -0.96 -18.78 -11.79
C ASN A 207 0.13 -19.48 -10.96
N LYS A 208 0.26 -19.15 -9.70
CA LYS A 208 1.22 -19.79 -8.78
C LYS A 208 0.98 -21.29 -8.67
N ALA A 209 -0.28 -21.71 -8.53
CA ALA A 209 -0.63 -23.12 -8.44
C ALA A 209 -0.25 -23.90 -9.72
N HIS A 210 -0.49 -23.30 -10.88
CA HIS A 210 -0.06 -23.89 -12.17
C HIS A 210 1.46 -24.01 -12.26
N ARG A 211 2.20 -22.95 -11.91
CA ARG A 211 3.68 -22.96 -11.95
C ARG A 211 4.30 -24.01 -11.01
N LEU A 212 3.71 -24.19 -9.84
CA LEU A 212 4.21 -25.11 -8.81
C LEU A 212 3.64 -26.54 -8.91
N GLY A 213 2.74 -26.79 -9.88
CA GLY A 213 2.13 -28.09 -10.06
C GLY A 213 1.16 -28.52 -8.94
N THR A 214 0.66 -27.57 -8.16
CA THR A 214 -0.24 -27.83 -7.00
C THR A 214 -1.72 -27.70 -7.33
N ASP A 215 -2.08 -27.70 -8.60
CA ASP A 215 -3.47 -27.59 -9.08
C ASP A 215 -4.45 -28.58 -8.49
N ALA A 216 -3.95 -29.77 -8.10
CA ALA A 216 -4.77 -30.81 -7.48
C ALA A 216 -5.29 -30.42 -6.08
N GLU A 217 -4.58 -29.55 -5.36
CA GLU A 217 -4.97 -29.14 -4.00
C GLU A 217 -6.01 -28.02 -4.01
N ILE A 218 -5.94 -27.11 -4.98
CA ILE A 218 -6.91 -26.02 -5.13
C ILE A 218 -8.31 -26.56 -5.49
N LYS A 219 -8.38 -27.60 -6.32
CA LYS A 219 -9.64 -28.24 -6.68
C LYS A 219 -10.30 -28.94 -5.48
N LYS A 220 -9.53 -29.51 -4.56
CA LYS A 220 -10.06 -30.15 -3.34
C LYS A 220 -10.60 -29.15 -2.33
N GLY A 221 -10.05 -27.96 -2.22
CA GLY A 221 -10.52 -26.90 -1.30
C GLY A 221 -11.86 -26.27 -1.73
N ARG A 222 -12.14 -26.21 -3.03
CA ARG A 222 -13.39 -25.63 -3.58
C ARG A 222 -14.60 -26.56 -3.51
N TYR A 223 -14.43 -27.87 -3.24
CA TYR A 223 -15.49 -28.88 -3.27
C TYR A 223 -15.77 -29.57 -1.94
N ARG A 224 -15.38 -29.00 -0.81
CA ARG A 224 -15.98 -29.40 0.47
C ARG A 224 -17.34 -28.70 0.60
N LYS A 225 -18.34 -29.21 -0.13
CA LYS A 225 -19.72 -29.01 0.24
C LYS A 225 -19.91 -29.59 1.64
N LEU A 226 -20.39 -28.75 2.56
CA LEU A 226 -21.04 -29.20 3.78
C LEU A 226 -22.12 -30.20 3.34
N MET A 227 -21.89 -31.47 3.54
CA MET A 227 -22.97 -32.45 3.62
C MET A 227 -23.50 -32.29 5.03
N GLU A 228 -24.69 -31.76 5.12
CA GLU A 228 -25.56 -31.82 6.30
C GLU A 228 -25.84 -33.30 6.59
N ASP A 229 -25.59 -33.69 7.83
CA ASP A 229 -26.32 -34.81 8.49
C ASP A 229 -27.49 -34.23 9.25
#